data_e01e261d1274908726142c100924e06a
#
_entry.id   e01e261d1274908726142c100924e06a
#
_cell.length_a   1.000
_cell.length_b   1.000
_cell.length_c   1.000
_cell.angle_alpha   90.00
_cell.angle_beta   90.00
_cell.angle_gamma   90.00
#
_symmetry.space_group_name_H-M   'P 1'
#
loop_
_entity.id
_entity.type
_entity.pdbx_description
1 polymer ?
#
loop_
_entity_poly.entity_id
_entity_poly.type
_entity_poly.pdbx_seq_one_letter_code
_entity_poly.pdbx_strand_id
1 'polypeptide(L)'
;MMEQNHCDNPTKSPVIQEIIMSNRVGAIAVILAERLGCTDIQALKLFYESQTCAHLHDKSTGLYLYGDHYIADEYMREMDGGL
;
A
#
# COMPACT_ATOMS: atom_id res chain seq x y z
N MET A 1 -19.77 7.68 17.73
CA MET A 1 -19.10 7.49 17.68
C MET A 1 -18.37 7.46 17.97
N MET A 2 -18.39 7.51 18.10
CA MET A 2 -17.58 7.31 18.23
C MET A 2 -16.80 7.48 18.83
N GLU A 3 -16.77 7.40 19.17
CA GLU A 3 -16.06 7.43 19.62
C GLU A 3 -15.18 7.36 20.05
N GLN A 4 -15.08 7.24 20.30
CA GLN A 4 -14.21 7.03 20.64
C GLN A 4 -13.31 7.17 21.05
N ASN A 5 -13.19 7.33 21.18
CA ASN A 5 -12.30 7.44 21.46
C ASN A 5 -11.54 7.90 22.09
N HIS A 6 -11.55 7.48 22.03
CA HIS A 6 -11.01 8.14 22.71
C HIS A 6 -9.81 8.28 23.30
N CYS A 7 -9.47 8.43 23.67
CA CYS A 7 -8.46 8.72 24.62
C CYS A 7 -7.22 7.92 24.52
N ASP A 8 -7.20 6.86 23.86
CA ASP A 8 -6.01 6.06 23.69
C ASP A 8 -5.03 6.72 22.77
N ASN A 9 -3.77 6.35 22.89
CA ASN A 9 -2.75 6.80 21.97
C ASN A 9 -3.06 6.21 20.59
N PRO A 10 -3.49 7.02 19.62
CA PRO A 10 -3.93 6.47 18.34
C PRO A 10 -2.82 5.76 17.56
N THR A 11 -1.56 6.13 17.80
CA THR A 11 -0.49 5.49 17.04
C THR A 11 -0.25 4.05 17.47
N LYS A 12 -0.81 3.62 18.58
CA LYS A 12 -0.68 2.25 19.06
C LYS A 12 -1.85 1.39 18.68
N SER A 13 -2.90 1.97 18.12
CA SER A 13 -4.09 1.23 17.73
C SER A 13 -3.84 0.43 16.45
N PRO A 14 -4.13 -0.88 16.43
CA PRO A 14 -4.02 -1.64 15.18
C PRO A 14 -4.92 -1.08 14.09
N VAL A 15 -6.09 -0.54 14.45
CA VAL A 15 -7.01 0.04 13.47
C VAL A 15 -6.37 1.25 12.81
N ILE A 16 -5.71 2.10 13.61
CA ILE A 16 -5.05 3.28 13.05
C ILE A 16 -3.90 2.87 12.13
N GLN A 17 -3.15 1.83 12.51
CA GLN A 17 -2.07 1.34 11.66
C GLN A 17 -2.60 0.81 10.33
N GLU A 18 -3.75 0.15 10.35
CA GLU A 18 -4.36 -0.33 9.12
C GLU A 18 -4.82 0.82 8.23
N ILE A 19 -5.36 1.88 8.83
CA ILE A 19 -5.78 3.05 8.08
C ILE A 19 -4.59 3.71 7.40
N ILE A 20 -3.48 3.85 8.10
CA ILE A 20 -2.26 4.44 7.54
C ILE A 20 -1.76 3.59 6.37
N MET A 21 -1.74 2.29 6.53
CA MET A 21 -1.29 1.39 5.47
C MET A 21 -2.23 1.46 4.27
N SER A 22 -3.54 1.52 4.51
CA SER A 22 -4.52 1.62 3.43
C SER A 22 -4.37 2.91 2.64
N ASN A 23 -4.10 4.02 3.34
CA ASN A 23 -3.85 5.30 2.67
C ASN A 23 -2.62 5.22 1.79
N ARG A 24 -1.60 4.54 2.26
CA ARG A 24 -0.37 4.36 1.51
C ARG A 24 -0.61 3.50 0.27
N VAL A 25 -1.34 2.41 0.43
CA VAL A 25 -1.69 1.55 -0.70
C VAL A 25 -2.49 2.33 -1.74
N GLY A 26 -3.41 3.19 -1.27
CA GLY A 26 -4.17 4.05 -2.18
C GLY A 26 -3.28 5.00 -2.96
N ALA A 27 -2.30 5.60 -2.31
CA ALA A 27 -1.36 6.50 -2.98
C ALA A 27 -0.54 5.75 -4.03
N ILE A 28 -0.09 4.55 -3.70
CA ILE A 28 0.64 3.72 -4.65
C ILE A 28 -0.24 3.36 -5.83
N ALA A 29 -1.52 3.05 -5.58
CA ALA A 29 -2.46 2.71 -6.64
C ALA A 29 -2.65 3.87 -7.62
N VAL A 30 -2.69 5.10 -7.13
CA VAL A 30 -2.79 6.27 -8.00
C VAL A 30 -1.58 6.36 -8.93
N ILE A 31 -0.39 6.14 -8.39
CA ILE A 31 0.83 6.13 -9.19
C ILE A 31 0.75 5.05 -10.25
N LEU A 32 0.33 3.86 -9.85
CA LEU A 32 0.24 2.73 -10.78
C LEU A 32 -0.82 2.96 -11.85
N ALA A 33 -1.94 3.60 -11.49
CA ALA A 33 -2.98 3.89 -12.45
C ALA A 33 -2.43 4.75 -13.60
N GLU A 34 -1.61 5.73 -13.26
CA GLU A 34 -0.99 6.58 -14.28
C GLU A 34 -0.03 5.78 -15.17
N ARG A 35 0.75 4.91 -14.56
CA ARG A 35 1.74 4.13 -15.29
C ARG A 35 1.10 3.08 -16.19
N LEU A 36 0.01 2.48 -15.70
CA LEU A 36 -0.66 1.39 -16.42
C LEU A 36 -1.74 1.90 -17.38
N GLY A 37 -2.13 3.16 -17.24
CA GLY A 37 -3.20 3.72 -18.07
C GLY A 37 -4.57 3.17 -17.71
N CYS A 38 -4.81 2.91 -16.42
CA CYS A 38 -6.09 2.38 -15.96
C CYS A 38 -6.64 3.27 -14.84
N THR A 39 -7.82 2.89 -14.32
CA THR A 39 -8.43 3.64 -13.22
C THR A 39 -7.73 3.33 -11.91
N ASP A 40 -7.90 4.24 -10.94
CA ASP A 40 -7.33 4.04 -9.62
C ASP A 40 -7.85 2.75 -8.98
N ILE A 41 -9.13 2.46 -9.17
CA ILE A 41 -9.73 1.25 -8.58
C ILE A 41 -9.17 0.00 -9.21
N GLN A 42 -8.96 0.02 -10.54
CA GLN A 42 -8.35 -1.12 -11.22
C GLN A 42 -6.92 -1.34 -10.74
N ALA A 43 -6.16 -0.26 -10.61
CA ALA A 43 -4.79 -0.35 -10.12
C ALA A 43 -4.76 -0.86 -8.69
N LEU A 44 -5.70 -0.42 -7.87
CA LEU A 44 -5.79 -0.87 -6.49
C LEU A 44 -6.00 -2.38 -6.39
N LYS A 45 -6.93 -2.90 -7.21
CA LYS A 45 -7.20 -4.34 -7.23
C LYS A 45 -5.97 -5.13 -7.69
N LEU A 46 -5.33 -4.65 -8.75
CA LEU A 46 -4.13 -5.32 -9.25
C LEU A 46 -3.02 -5.33 -8.21
N PHE A 47 -2.85 -4.21 -7.52
CA PHE A 47 -1.81 -4.12 -6.52
C PHE A 47 -2.09 -5.06 -5.34
N TYR A 48 -3.35 -5.12 -4.89
CA TYR A 48 -3.70 -6.00 -3.77
C TYR A 48 -3.42 -7.47 -4.08
N GLU A 49 -3.44 -7.85 -5.34
CA GLU A 49 -3.19 -9.24 -5.74
C GLU A 49 -1.72 -9.53 -5.98
N SER A 50 -0.86 -8.53 -5.83
CA SER A 50 0.54 -8.65 -6.19
C SER A 50 1.41 -9.14 -5.04
N GLN A 51 2.56 -9.70 -5.38
CA GLN A 51 3.58 -10.05 -4.38
C GLN A 51 4.15 -8.79 -3.74
N THR A 52 4.23 -7.70 -4.50
CA THR A 52 4.73 -6.45 -3.97
C THR A 52 3.88 -5.97 -2.80
N CYS A 53 2.56 -6.09 -2.92
CA CYS A 53 1.67 -5.73 -1.82
C CYS A 53 1.88 -6.64 -0.61
N ALA A 54 2.04 -7.94 -0.85
CA ALA A 54 2.32 -8.89 0.23
C ALA A 54 3.61 -8.51 0.96
N HIS A 55 4.64 -8.18 0.20
CA HIS A 55 5.92 -7.77 0.78
C HIS A 55 5.80 -6.46 1.55
N LEU A 56 4.96 -5.53 1.08
CA LEU A 56 4.75 -4.27 1.76
C LEU A 56 4.15 -4.49 3.14
N HIS A 57 3.23 -5.44 3.27
CA HIS A 57 2.59 -5.75 4.53
C HIS A 57 3.45 -6.61 5.45
N ASP A 58 4.49 -7.23 4.91
CA ASP A 58 5.40 -8.09 5.67
C ASP A 58 6.59 -7.26 6.12
N LYS A 59 6.62 -6.93 7.40
CA LYS A 59 7.65 -6.06 7.95
C LYS A 59 9.06 -6.64 7.82
N SER A 60 9.17 -7.95 7.70
CA SER A 60 10.49 -8.59 7.59
C SER A 60 11.18 -8.26 6.26
N THR A 61 10.42 -7.86 5.24
CA THR A 61 11.01 -7.50 3.94
C THR A 61 11.63 -6.11 3.94
N GLY A 62 11.19 -5.25 4.87
CA GLY A 62 11.66 -3.86 4.92
C GLY A 62 11.10 -2.98 3.83
N LEU A 63 10.23 -3.48 2.98
CA LEU A 63 9.71 -2.72 1.86
C LEU A 63 8.92 -1.49 2.33
N TYR A 64 8.26 -1.59 3.47
CA TYR A 64 7.49 -0.50 4.01
C TYR A 64 8.36 0.74 4.35
N LEU A 65 9.66 0.58 4.41
CA LEU A 65 10.58 1.69 4.70
C LEU A 65 10.86 2.56 3.47
N TYR A 66 10.49 2.10 2.29
CA TYR A 66 10.76 2.82 1.05
C TYR A 66 9.56 3.68 0.67
N GLY A 67 9.79 4.63 -0.24
CA GLY A 67 8.74 5.53 -0.68
C GLY A 67 7.76 4.89 -1.64
N ASP A 68 6.65 5.58 -1.86
CA ASP A 68 5.57 5.04 -2.70
C ASP A 68 6.04 4.80 -4.13
N HIS A 69 6.84 5.70 -4.68
CA HIS A 69 7.34 5.53 -6.05
C HIS A 69 8.25 4.31 -6.17
N TYR A 70 9.07 4.06 -5.15
CA TYR A 70 9.92 2.87 -5.15
C TYR A 70 9.07 1.61 -5.17
N ILE A 71 8.01 1.59 -4.36
CA ILE A 71 7.12 0.43 -4.27
C ILE A 71 6.39 0.24 -5.59
N ALA A 72 5.96 1.34 -6.23
CA ALA A 72 5.35 1.25 -7.55
C ALA A 72 6.34 0.68 -8.58
N ASP A 73 7.61 1.06 -8.50
CA ASP A 73 8.65 0.51 -9.37
C ASP A 73 8.79 -0.99 -9.16
N GLU A 74 8.74 -1.44 -7.90
CA GLU A 74 8.83 -2.86 -7.60
C GLU A 74 7.66 -3.63 -8.20
N TYR A 75 6.46 -3.05 -8.14
CA TYR A 75 5.29 -3.65 -8.75
C TYR A 75 5.47 -3.78 -10.27
N MET A 76 5.94 -2.71 -10.90
CA MET A 76 6.15 -2.73 -12.35
C MET A 76 7.18 -3.80 -12.74
N ARG A 77 8.20 -3.94 -11.92
CA ARG A 77 9.23 -4.95 -12.15
C ARG A 77 8.66 -6.35 -12.02
N GLU A 78 7.79 -6.56 -11.03
CA GLU A 78 7.10 -7.84 -10.86
C GLU A 78 6.26 -8.17 -12.10
N MET A 79 5.53 -7.19 -12.60
CA MET A 79 4.66 -7.40 -13.76
C MET A 79 5.45 -7.70 -15.03
N ASP A 80 6.65 -7.17 -15.14
CA ASP A 80 7.53 -7.45 -16.28
C ASP A 80 8.14 -8.84 -16.23
N GLY A 81 7.88 -9.57 -15.16
CA GLY A 81 8.48 -10.89 -15.00
C GLY A 81 9.96 -10.85 -14.70
N GLY A 82 10.44 -9.72 -14.21
CA GLY A 82 11.86 -9.52 -13.93
C GLY A 82 12.34 -10.11 -12.63
N LEU A 83 11.57 -10.95 -12.04
CA LEU A 83 11.96 -11.57 -10.77
C LEU A 83 12.51 -12.95 -10.95
#